data_f985e07397c1e9f8aecc1cefed2a5566
#
_entry.id   f985e07397c1e9f8aecc1cefed2a5566
#
_cell.length_a   1.000
_cell.length_b   1.000
_cell.length_c   1.000
_cell.angle_alpha   90.00
_cell.angle_beta   90.00
_cell.angle_gamma   90.00
#
_symmetry.space_group_name_H-M   'P 1'
#
loop_
_entity.id
_entity.type
_entity.pdbx_description
1 polymer ?
#
loop_
_entity_poly.entity_id
_entity_poly.type
_entity_poly.pdbx_seq_one_letter_code
_entity_poly.pdbx_strand_id
1 'polypeptide(L)'
;MTTPSAPYVPRRRARSLFVPIRGLRYHAMVWGDPSMATPEVPPLVLVHGWMDVGASFQFVVDALDALGATGEAGGPPRYVIAPDWRGFGLSDSAPAGGTTDTFWFQDYLGDLDALLRSPALGLQHEPAVDLVGHSMGGNVVMLYAGIRPERIRRLANLEGFGLPQSHPAQAPRRYAQWLDQLRTPAELRDYGSLDAVAARLRKTNPRLRPDFADWLAPHWSRRNAAGRFEILGDPAHKQVNPALYRKEEVLACWAKITAPVLWVEGDETDVTKWWGDRFPRSDFEERLQVVPSLARHLLSPCGHMLHHDQPEALAALLAEHLRST
;
A
#
# COMPACT_ATOMS: atom_id res chain seq x y z
N MET A 1 -24.72 -16.51 21.15
CA MET A 1 -24.78 -15.09 20.85
C MET A 1 -23.47 -14.50 21.33
N THR A 2 -22.54 -14.19 20.44
CA THR A 2 -21.27 -13.53 20.78
C THR A 2 -21.58 -12.10 21.19
N THR A 3 -21.17 -11.70 22.37
CA THR A 3 -21.24 -10.31 22.84
C THR A 3 -20.58 -9.43 21.78
N PRO A 4 -21.21 -8.32 21.33
CA PRO A 4 -20.55 -7.42 20.40
C PRO A 4 -19.24 -6.93 21.03
N SER A 5 -18.13 -7.05 20.30
CA SER A 5 -16.84 -6.50 20.73
C SER A 5 -16.98 -4.98 20.87
N ALA A 6 -16.26 -4.38 21.82
CA ALA A 6 -16.21 -2.93 21.93
C ALA A 6 -15.71 -2.33 20.61
N PRO A 7 -16.24 -1.16 20.19
CA PRO A 7 -15.77 -0.49 18.98
C PRO A 7 -14.25 -0.22 19.04
N TYR A 8 -13.56 -0.42 17.92
CA TYR A 8 -12.17 -0.01 17.83
C TYR A 8 -12.04 1.50 17.94
N VAL A 9 -11.15 1.95 18.80
CA VAL A 9 -10.81 3.36 18.99
C VAL A 9 -9.32 3.54 18.71
N PRO A 10 -8.93 4.35 17.71
CA PRO A 10 -7.53 4.62 17.43
C PRO A 10 -6.79 5.14 18.67
N ARG A 11 -5.68 4.51 19.01
CA ARG A 11 -4.76 4.95 20.07
C ARG A 11 -4.07 6.25 19.65
N ARG A 12 -3.57 6.29 18.42
CA ARG A 12 -2.95 7.46 17.82
C ARG A 12 -3.83 7.99 16.68
N ARG A 13 -4.38 9.18 16.87
CA ARG A 13 -5.29 9.78 15.90
C ARG A 13 -4.52 10.36 14.71
N ALA A 14 -4.94 10.00 13.50
CA ALA A 14 -4.44 10.62 12.28
C ALA A 14 -5.09 11.99 12.03
N ARG A 15 -4.36 12.82 11.28
CA ARG A 15 -4.92 13.98 10.58
C ARG A 15 -5.07 13.64 9.11
N SER A 16 -6.15 14.09 8.49
CA SER A 16 -6.38 14.01 7.05
C SER A 16 -5.80 15.26 6.40
N LEU A 17 -4.86 15.11 5.45
CA LEU A 17 -4.26 16.19 4.69
C LEU A 17 -4.52 16.01 3.20
N PHE A 18 -4.72 17.12 2.49
CA PHE A 18 -4.75 17.16 1.03
C PHE A 18 -3.56 17.96 0.51
N VAL A 19 -2.80 17.36 -0.39
CA VAL A 19 -1.57 17.93 -0.93
C VAL A 19 -1.56 17.90 -2.46
N PRO A 20 -1.02 18.93 -3.13
CA PRO A 20 -0.92 18.93 -4.58
C PRO A 20 0.26 18.06 -5.03
N ILE A 21 -0.04 17.01 -5.80
CA ILE A 21 0.97 16.09 -6.37
C ILE A 21 0.71 15.93 -7.86
N ARG A 22 1.62 16.37 -8.71
CA ARG A 22 1.56 16.24 -10.18
C ARG A 22 0.19 16.64 -10.78
N GLY A 23 -0.38 17.75 -10.29
CA GLY A 23 -1.68 18.26 -10.76
C GLY A 23 -2.91 17.56 -10.17
N LEU A 24 -2.72 16.60 -9.26
CA LEU A 24 -3.78 15.94 -8.52
C LEU A 24 -3.84 16.48 -7.09
N ARG A 25 -5.01 16.45 -6.49
CA ARG A 25 -5.21 16.61 -5.06
C ARG A 25 -5.07 15.22 -4.41
N TYR A 26 -3.93 14.97 -3.81
CA TYR A 26 -3.66 13.74 -3.06
C TYR A 26 -4.14 13.87 -1.63
N HIS A 27 -4.76 12.84 -1.12
CA HIS A 27 -5.06 12.67 0.29
C HIS A 27 -3.97 11.85 0.98
N ALA A 28 -3.68 12.18 2.24
CA ALA A 28 -2.81 11.39 3.11
C ALA A 28 -3.33 11.40 4.54
N MET A 29 -3.31 10.22 5.17
CA MET A 29 -3.41 10.08 6.62
C MET A 29 -2.05 10.39 7.22
N VAL A 30 -2.00 11.23 8.26
CA VAL A 30 -0.75 11.68 8.88
C VAL A 30 -0.83 11.55 10.39
N TRP A 31 0.15 10.89 10.99
CA TRP A 31 0.31 10.76 12.43
C TRP A 31 1.56 11.49 12.89
N GLY A 32 1.41 12.40 13.82
CA GLY A 32 2.51 13.25 14.32
C GLY A 32 2.74 14.47 13.45
N ASP A 33 3.96 14.95 13.47
CA ASP A 33 4.37 16.23 12.89
C ASP A 33 5.78 16.13 12.29
N PRO A 34 6.09 16.85 11.19
CA PRO A 34 7.42 16.86 10.58
C PRO A 34 8.57 17.14 11.55
N SER A 35 8.34 17.94 12.61
CA SER A 35 9.36 18.23 13.63
C SER A 35 9.79 17.02 14.46
N MET A 36 9.07 15.91 14.39
CA MET A 36 9.45 14.63 15.00
C MET A 36 10.51 13.87 14.20
N ALA A 37 10.76 14.26 12.96
CA ALA A 37 11.78 13.64 12.13
C ALA A 37 13.17 14.08 12.53
N THR A 38 14.08 13.11 12.62
CA THR A 38 15.52 13.33 12.81
C THR A 38 16.29 12.46 11.82
N PRO A 39 17.60 12.70 11.59
CA PRO A 39 18.41 11.82 10.74
C PRO A 39 18.37 10.34 11.17
N GLU A 40 18.29 10.09 12.49
CA GLU A 40 18.22 8.73 13.07
C GLU A 40 16.80 8.13 12.99
N VAL A 41 15.78 8.98 13.04
CA VAL A 41 14.36 8.60 13.00
C VAL A 41 13.66 9.40 11.90
N PRO A 42 13.95 9.12 10.63
CA PRO A 42 13.34 9.84 9.51
C PRO A 42 11.83 9.53 9.40
N PRO A 43 11.09 10.30 8.61
CA PRO A 43 9.67 10.02 8.36
C PRO A 43 9.44 8.58 7.87
N LEU A 44 8.35 7.98 8.33
CA LEU A 44 7.89 6.67 7.90
C LEU A 44 6.74 6.84 6.90
N VAL A 45 6.92 6.37 5.67
CA VAL A 45 5.91 6.43 4.62
C VAL A 45 5.36 5.03 4.37
N LEU A 46 4.03 4.88 4.49
CA LEU A 46 3.31 3.62 4.36
C LEU A 46 2.41 3.69 3.13
N VAL A 47 2.61 2.84 2.14
CA VAL A 47 1.84 2.89 0.89
C VAL A 47 1.05 1.61 0.66
N HIS A 48 -0.24 1.76 0.41
CA HIS A 48 -1.22 0.68 0.37
C HIS A 48 -1.23 -0.09 -0.96
N GLY A 49 -1.93 -1.23 -0.95
CA GLY A 49 -2.15 -2.10 -2.10
C GLY A 49 -3.29 -1.66 -3.03
N TRP A 50 -3.54 -2.46 -4.06
CA TRP A 50 -4.65 -2.26 -4.97
C TRP A 50 -5.99 -2.40 -4.25
N MET A 51 -6.93 -1.48 -4.51
CA MET A 51 -8.24 -1.41 -3.87
C MET A 51 -8.18 -1.32 -2.34
N ASP A 52 -7.20 -0.57 -1.82
CA ASP A 52 -7.03 -0.27 -0.40
C ASP A 52 -6.90 1.25 -0.20
N VAL A 53 -6.69 1.71 1.02
CA VAL A 53 -6.57 3.12 1.40
C VAL A 53 -5.49 3.31 2.48
N GLY A 54 -4.94 4.50 2.60
CA GLY A 54 -3.92 4.82 3.61
C GLY A 54 -4.38 4.59 5.05
N ALA A 55 -5.69 4.73 5.32
CA ALA A 55 -6.29 4.47 6.63
C ALA A 55 -6.11 3.02 7.11
N SER A 56 -5.93 2.06 6.21
CA SER A 56 -5.70 0.64 6.54
C SER A 56 -4.47 0.41 7.42
N PHE A 57 -3.52 1.32 7.43
CA PHE A 57 -2.33 1.23 8.29
C PHE A 57 -2.55 1.70 9.72
N GLN A 58 -3.73 2.20 10.08
CA GLN A 58 -4.02 2.69 11.44
C GLN A 58 -3.68 1.66 12.52
N PHE A 59 -3.99 0.38 12.29
CA PHE A 59 -3.77 -0.68 13.27
C PHE A 59 -2.27 -0.93 13.53
N VAL A 60 -1.45 -0.87 12.49
CA VAL A 60 0.02 -1.00 12.61
C VAL A 60 0.61 0.25 13.28
N VAL A 61 0.10 1.44 12.97
CA VAL A 61 0.55 2.68 13.61
C VAL A 61 0.24 2.67 15.11
N ASP A 62 -0.94 2.18 15.50
CA ASP A 62 -1.31 2.04 16.91
C ASP A 62 -0.45 1.00 17.63
N ALA A 63 -0.11 -0.09 16.95
CA ALA A 63 0.77 -1.11 17.49
C ALA A 63 2.21 -0.60 17.65
N LEU A 64 2.74 0.15 16.69
CA LEU A 64 4.04 0.82 16.79
C LEU A 64 4.08 1.81 17.97
N ASP A 65 3.01 2.60 18.15
CA ASP A 65 2.88 3.54 19.27
C ASP A 65 2.82 2.81 20.62
N ALA A 66 2.14 1.65 20.67
CA ALA A 66 2.08 0.82 21.87
C ALA A 66 3.46 0.30 22.30
N LEU A 67 4.27 -0.17 21.35
CA LEU A 67 5.65 -0.62 21.61
C LEU A 67 6.52 0.51 22.15
N GLY A 68 6.40 1.73 21.60
CA GLY A 68 7.12 2.90 22.10
C GLY A 68 6.72 3.29 23.51
N ALA A 69 5.43 3.22 23.84
CA ALA A 69 4.91 3.56 25.16
C ALA A 69 5.31 2.57 26.26
N THR A 70 5.57 1.31 25.92
CA THR A 70 6.01 0.28 26.88
C THR A 70 7.52 0.29 27.12
N GLY A 71 8.27 1.11 26.39
CA GLY A 71 9.74 1.08 26.41
C GLY A 71 10.34 -0.13 25.69
N GLU A 72 9.48 -1.00 25.14
CA GLU A 72 9.91 -2.07 24.26
C GLU A 72 10.34 -1.49 22.91
N ALA A 73 10.85 -2.28 22.03
CA ALA A 73 11.56 -1.93 20.80
C ALA A 73 11.00 -0.80 19.88
N GLY A 74 9.92 -0.12 20.22
CA GLY A 74 9.24 0.85 19.35
C GLY A 74 9.92 2.20 19.14
N GLY A 75 10.79 2.62 20.05
CA GLY A 75 11.42 3.94 19.98
C GLY A 75 10.45 5.12 20.19
N PRO A 76 10.90 6.37 19.97
CA PRO A 76 10.06 7.56 20.10
C PRO A 76 8.95 7.59 19.03
N PRO A 77 7.84 8.31 19.30
CA PRO A 77 6.80 8.51 18.30
C PRO A 77 7.36 9.09 17.01
N ARG A 78 7.03 8.48 15.89
CA ARG A 78 7.54 8.87 14.55
C ARG A 78 6.52 9.72 13.80
N TYR A 79 7.03 10.55 12.90
CA TYR A 79 6.21 11.16 11.87
C TYR A 79 5.88 10.11 10.83
N VAL A 80 4.58 9.77 10.69
CA VAL A 80 4.09 8.70 9.80
C VAL A 80 3.13 9.30 8.78
N ILE A 81 3.25 8.88 7.52
CA ILE A 81 2.43 9.35 6.41
C ILE A 81 1.93 8.13 5.63
N ALA A 82 0.63 8.05 5.40
CA ALA A 82 0.03 7.04 4.52
C ALA A 82 -0.86 7.72 3.47
N PRO A 83 -0.33 7.98 2.26
CA PRO A 83 -1.14 8.54 1.18
C PRO A 83 -2.14 7.53 0.64
N ASP A 84 -3.27 8.02 0.17
CA ASP A 84 -4.11 7.28 -0.77
C ASP A 84 -3.50 7.43 -2.16
N TRP A 85 -3.26 6.32 -2.87
CA TRP A 85 -2.80 6.39 -4.25
C TRP A 85 -3.82 7.07 -5.16
N ARG A 86 -3.37 7.63 -6.30
CA ARG A 86 -4.27 8.19 -7.33
C ARG A 86 -5.42 7.23 -7.64
N GLY A 87 -6.63 7.75 -7.67
CA GLY A 87 -7.83 6.98 -7.93
C GLY A 87 -8.27 6.03 -6.83
N PHE A 88 -7.67 6.14 -5.63
CA PHE A 88 -8.10 5.43 -4.42
C PHE A 88 -8.34 6.39 -3.27
N GLY A 89 -9.15 5.94 -2.30
CA GLY A 89 -9.45 6.73 -1.12
C GLY A 89 -10.03 8.10 -1.46
N LEU A 90 -9.45 9.13 -0.92
CA LEU A 90 -9.86 10.52 -1.14
C LEU A 90 -8.94 11.27 -2.14
N SER A 91 -8.00 10.58 -2.76
CA SER A 91 -7.14 11.14 -3.81
C SER A 91 -7.86 11.22 -5.16
N ASP A 92 -7.56 12.27 -5.93
CA ASP A 92 -8.13 12.42 -7.26
C ASP A 92 -7.64 11.33 -8.23
N SER A 93 -8.49 10.99 -9.20
CA SER A 93 -8.15 10.07 -10.31
C SER A 93 -7.45 10.81 -11.46
N ALA A 94 -7.87 12.05 -11.72
CA ALA A 94 -7.39 12.90 -12.80
C ALA A 94 -7.28 14.35 -12.33
N PRO A 95 -6.53 15.21 -13.03
CA PRO A 95 -6.53 16.65 -12.77
C PRO A 95 -7.94 17.25 -12.80
N ALA A 96 -8.13 18.37 -12.09
CA ALA A 96 -9.44 19.02 -11.95
C ALA A 96 -10.13 19.23 -13.30
N GLY A 97 -11.37 18.74 -13.43
CA GLY A 97 -12.16 18.78 -14.65
C GLY A 97 -11.79 17.73 -15.71
N GLY A 98 -10.79 16.89 -15.45
CA GLY A 98 -10.41 15.77 -16.31
C GLY A 98 -11.04 14.44 -15.87
N THR A 99 -10.88 13.43 -16.72
CA THR A 99 -11.21 12.02 -16.44
C THR A 99 -10.01 11.15 -16.76
N THR A 100 -9.95 9.97 -16.18
CA THR A 100 -9.00 8.92 -16.55
C THR A 100 -9.74 7.65 -16.90
N ASP A 101 -9.23 6.92 -17.86
CA ASP A 101 -9.74 5.62 -18.28
C ASP A 101 -8.69 4.50 -18.09
N THR A 102 -7.48 4.88 -17.72
CA THR A 102 -6.37 3.95 -17.57
C THR A 102 -5.39 4.47 -16.52
N PHE A 103 -4.97 3.60 -15.61
CA PHE A 103 -3.92 3.89 -14.64
C PHE A 103 -2.62 3.19 -15.04
N TRP A 104 -1.54 3.96 -15.16
CA TRP A 104 -0.22 3.46 -15.53
C TRP A 104 0.63 3.22 -14.30
N PHE A 105 1.31 2.08 -14.25
CA PHE A 105 2.14 1.76 -13.09
C PHE A 105 3.23 2.81 -12.85
N GLN A 106 3.78 3.39 -13.91
CA GLN A 106 4.81 4.43 -13.85
C GLN A 106 4.32 5.72 -13.19
N ASP A 107 3.02 5.99 -13.21
CA ASP A 107 2.45 7.15 -12.51
C ASP A 107 2.61 7.04 -10.99
N TYR A 108 2.49 5.84 -10.42
CA TYR A 108 2.72 5.63 -8.98
C TYR A 108 4.17 5.92 -8.58
N LEU A 109 5.14 5.63 -9.45
CA LEU A 109 6.55 5.98 -9.21
C LEU A 109 6.75 7.50 -9.23
N GLY A 110 6.18 8.18 -10.22
CA GLY A 110 6.23 9.65 -10.31
C GLY A 110 5.50 10.34 -9.16
N ASP A 111 4.38 9.77 -8.72
CA ASP A 111 3.63 10.31 -7.58
C ASP A 111 4.39 10.11 -6.27
N LEU A 112 5.00 8.94 -6.07
CA LEU A 112 5.84 8.69 -4.90
C LEU A 112 7.02 9.65 -4.85
N ASP A 113 7.73 9.85 -5.97
CA ASP A 113 8.84 10.83 -6.02
C ASP A 113 8.39 12.23 -5.66
N ALA A 114 7.23 12.66 -6.16
CA ALA A 114 6.66 13.96 -5.84
C ALA A 114 6.18 14.05 -4.37
N LEU A 115 5.56 12.99 -3.84
CA LEU A 115 5.15 12.92 -2.42
C LEU A 115 6.36 13.05 -1.50
N LEU A 116 7.44 12.32 -1.77
CA LEU A 116 8.67 12.33 -0.96
C LEU A 116 9.46 13.66 -1.04
N ARG A 117 9.05 14.58 -1.92
CA ARG A 117 9.60 15.93 -2.03
C ARG A 117 8.59 17.01 -1.65
N SER A 118 7.41 16.63 -1.14
CA SER A 118 6.31 17.57 -0.91
C SER A 118 6.60 18.49 0.28
N PRO A 119 6.62 19.82 0.09
CA PRO A 119 6.68 20.78 1.19
C PRO A 119 5.45 20.69 2.10
N ALA A 120 4.29 20.39 1.54
CA ALA A 120 3.05 20.29 2.30
C ALA A 120 3.05 19.08 3.27
N LEU A 121 3.90 18.08 3.00
CA LEU A 121 4.18 16.95 3.91
C LEU A 121 5.44 17.16 4.75
N GLY A 122 6.13 18.27 4.62
CA GLY A 122 7.39 18.54 5.33
C GLY A 122 8.58 17.70 4.86
N LEU A 123 8.49 17.06 3.67
CA LEU A 123 9.48 16.11 3.16
C LEU A 123 10.52 16.71 2.22
N GLN A 124 10.41 18.01 1.88
CA GLN A 124 11.27 18.63 0.88
C GLN A 124 12.76 18.69 1.26
N HIS A 125 13.07 18.65 2.56
CA HIS A 125 14.43 18.71 3.08
C HIS A 125 14.93 17.38 3.65
N GLU A 126 14.07 16.37 3.67
CA GLU A 126 14.46 15.06 4.18
C GLU A 126 15.41 14.36 3.19
N PRO A 127 16.62 13.99 3.62
CA PRO A 127 17.57 13.32 2.74
C PRO A 127 17.08 11.92 2.35
N ALA A 128 16.48 11.20 3.29
CA ALA A 128 15.92 9.88 3.10
C ALA A 128 14.71 9.64 4.02
N VAL A 129 13.90 8.65 3.67
CA VAL A 129 12.75 8.20 4.45
C VAL A 129 12.85 6.69 4.71
N ASP A 130 12.09 6.22 5.70
CA ASP A 130 11.77 4.80 5.81
C ASP A 130 10.48 4.54 5.02
N LEU A 131 10.50 3.51 4.18
CA LEU A 131 9.45 3.25 3.22
C LEU A 131 8.90 1.83 3.37
N VAL A 132 7.59 1.70 3.52
CA VAL A 132 6.88 0.42 3.61
C VAL A 132 5.81 0.37 2.56
N GLY A 133 5.73 -0.71 1.80
CA GLY A 133 4.68 -0.90 0.81
C GLY A 133 4.01 -2.26 0.92
N HIS A 134 2.68 -2.26 0.83
CA HIS A 134 1.88 -3.47 0.80
C HIS A 134 1.43 -3.80 -0.63
N SER A 135 1.56 -5.08 -1.05
CA SER A 135 1.02 -5.60 -2.31
C SER A 135 1.45 -4.75 -3.53
N MET A 136 0.52 -4.07 -4.22
CA MET A 136 0.85 -3.12 -5.29
C MET A 136 1.82 -2.03 -4.80
N GLY A 137 1.57 -1.47 -3.61
CA GLY A 137 2.49 -0.51 -2.98
C GLY A 137 3.87 -1.11 -2.74
N GLY A 138 3.95 -2.40 -2.35
CA GLY A 138 5.20 -3.14 -2.23
C GLY A 138 5.98 -3.20 -3.55
N ASN A 139 5.28 -3.41 -4.67
CA ASN A 139 5.91 -3.38 -6.00
C ASN A 139 6.42 -1.98 -6.36
N VAL A 140 5.67 -0.93 -6.01
CA VAL A 140 6.07 0.46 -6.26
C VAL A 140 7.33 0.81 -5.46
N VAL A 141 7.34 0.51 -4.14
CA VAL A 141 8.47 0.90 -3.29
C VAL A 141 9.76 0.16 -3.62
N MET A 142 9.69 -1.10 -4.03
CA MET A 142 10.85 -1.86 -4.48
C MET A 142 11.47 -1.27 -5.75
N LEU A 143 10.64 -0.91 -6.72
CA LEU A 143 11.13 -0.23 -7.94
C LEU A 143 11.72 1.14 -7.61
N TYR A 144 11.00 1.94 -6.83
CA TYR A 144 11.45 3.27 -6.44
C TYR A 144 12.80 3.25 -5.70
N ALA A 145 12.96 2.32 -4.77
CA ALA A 145 14.21 2.16 -4.02
C ALA A 145 15.42 1.81 -4.91
N GLY A 146 15.20 1.11 -6.02
CA GLY A 146 16.26 0.86 -7.00
C GLY A 146 16.51 2.04 -7.96
N ILE A 147 15.51 2.90 -8.17
CA ILE A 147 15.61 4.10 -9.03
C ILE A 147 16.22 5.28 -8.26
N ARG A 148 15.88 5.42 -6.98
CA ARG A 148 16.32 6.49 -6.07
C ARG A 148 16.87 5.92 -4.77
N PRO A 149 17.93 5.12 -4.81
CA PRO A 149 18.44 4.42 -3.61
C PRO A 149 18.87 5.40 -2.51
N GLU A 150 19.33 6.58 -2.85
CA GLU A 150 19.73 7.64 -1.92
C GLU A 150 18.57 8.21 -1.11
N ARG A 151 17.32 7.99 -1.53
CA ARG A 151 16.13 8.50 -0.87
C ARG A 151 15.57 7.55 0.18
N ILE A 152 16.08 6.33 0.28
CA ILE A 152 15.52 5.27 1.14
C ILE A 152 16.57 4.83 2.15
N ARG A 153 16.27 5.03 3.45
CA ARG A 153 17.13 4.55 4.54
C ARG A 153 16.84 3.06 4.85
N ARG A 154 15.56 2.70 4.98
CA ARG A 154 15.07 1.35 5.23
C ARG A 154 13.86 1.08 4.36
N LEU A 155 13.77 -0.13 3.86
CA LEU A 155 12.67 -0.56 3.00
C LEU A 155 11.98 -1.80 3.59
N ALA A 156 10.65 -1.79 3.67
CA ALA A 156 9.90 -3.01 3.95
C ALA A 156 8.90 -3.29 2.82
N ASN A 157 8.89 -4.51 2.33
CA ASN A 157 7.93 -5.00 1.36
C ASN A 157 7.02 -6.03 2.02
N LEU A 158 5.72 -5.72 2.05
CA LEU A 158 4.66 -6.55 2.57
C LEU A 158 3.93 -7.19 1.39
N GLU A 159 4.37 -8.38 0.97
CA GLU A 159 3.74 -9.17 -0.11
C GLU A 159 3.62 -8.49 -1.49
N GLY A 160 4.55 -7.62 -1.84
CA GLY A 160 4.65 -7.08 -3.20
C GLY A 160 5.41 -8.02 -4.14
N PHE A 161 4.85 -9.18 -4.45
CA PHE A 161 5.51 -10.27 -5.18
C PHE A 161 5.94 -9.95 -6.62
N GLY A 162 5.51 -8.83 -7.19
CA GLY A 162 5.61 -8.56 -8.62
C GLY A 162 4.45 -9.20 -9.39
N LEU A 163 4.61 -9.30 -10.70
CA LEU A 163 3.64 -9.92 -11.59
C LEU A 163 4.31 -11.04 -12.40
N PRO A 164 3.52 -11.99 -12.95
CA PRO A 164 4.04 -12.95 -13.93
C PRO A 164 4.71 -12.23 -15.09
N GLN A 165 5.86 -12.72 -15.53
CA GLN A 165 6.53 -12.20 -16.72
C GLN A 165 5.60 -12.25 -17.94
N SER A 166 5.51 -11.15 -18.66
CA SER A 166 4.75 -11.09 -19.91
C SER A 166 5.63 -11.45 -21.10
N HIS A 167 5.07 -12.18 -22.03
CA HIS A 167 5.74 -12.52 -23.29
C HIS A 167 5.31 -11.54 -24.40
N PRO A 168 6.20 -11.07 -25.30
CA PRO A 168 5.84 -10.12 -26.37
C PRO A 168 4.65 -10.57 -27.24
N ALA A 169 4.49 -11.87 -27.49
CA ALA A 169 3.37 -12.42 -28.24
C ALA A 169 1.99 -12.19 -27.60
N GLN A 170 1.93 -11.80 -26.32
CA GLN A 170 0.69 -11.45 -25.62
C GLN A 170 0.20 -10.04 -25.95
N ALA A 171 1.06 -9.16 -26.50
CA ALA A 171 0.76 -7.75 -26.72
C ALA A 171 -0.50 -7.53 -27.60
N PRO A 172 -0.67 -8.19 -28.78
CA PRO A 172 -1.84 -7.93 -29.62
C PRO A 172 -3.16 -8.21 -28.90
N ARG A 173 -3.25 -9.37 -28.20
CA ARG A 173 -4.43 -9.72 -27.42
C ARG A 173 -4.67 -8.76 -26.27
N ARG A 174 -3.61 -8.33 -25.59
CA ARG A 174 -3.70 -7.42 -24.45
C ARG A 174 -4.16 -6.03 -24.85
N TYR A 175 -3.64 -5.50 -25.97
CA TYR A 175 -4.14 -4.25 -26.56
C TYR A 175 -5.59 -4.34 -26.99
N ALA A 176 -5.98 -5.42 -27.67
CA ALA A 176 -7.38 -5.62 -28.07
C ALA A 176 -8.31 -5.61 -26.85
N GLN A 177 -7.95 -6.35 -25.79
CA GLN A 177 -8.73 -6.38 -24.54
C GLN A 177 -8.84 -4.99 -23.92
N TRP A 178 -7.77 -4.23 -23.86
CA TRP A 178 -7.77 -2.85 -23.33
C TRP A 178 -8.68 -1.95 -24.16
N LEU A 179 -8.57 -1.98 -25.50
CA LEU A 179 -9.42 -1.19 -26.40
C LEU A 179 -10.91 -1.56 -26.25
N ASP A 180 -11.24 -2.83 -26.03
CA ASP A 180 -12.62 -3.24 -25.79
C ASP A 180 -13.13 -2.74 -24.44
N GLN A 181 -12.29 -2.78 -23.41
CA GLN A 181 -12.65 -2.29 -22.08
C GLN A 181 -12.82 -0.75 -22.03
N LEU A 182 -12.13 0.00 -22.87
CA LEU A 182 -12.37 1.45 -23.00
C LEU A 182 -13.79 1.76 -23.50
N ARG A 183 -14.39 0.87 -24.33
CA ARG A 183 -15.77 1.02 -24.82
C ARG A 183 -16.82 0.58 -23.81
N THR A 184 -16.43 -0.30 -22.88
CA THR A 184 -17.31 -0.83 -21.86
C THR A 184 -16.62 -0.68 -20.50
N PRO A 185 -16.64 0.54 -19.91
CA PRO A 185 -15.97 0.80 -18.64
C PRO A 185 -16.49 -0.11 -17.53
N ALA A 186 -15.56 -0.52 -16.65
CA ALA A 186 -15.93 -1.30 -15.49
C ALA A 186 -16.76 -0.45 -14.50
N GLU A 187 -17.56 -1.12 -13.69
CA GLU A 187 -18.32 -0.49 -12.61
C GLU A 187 -17.91 -1.06 -11.26
N LEU A 188 -17.99 -0.24 -10.23
CA LEU A 188 -17.88 -0.67 -8.85
C LEU A 188 -19.27 -0.82 -8.24
N ARG A 189 -19.44 -1.86 -7.43
CA ARG A 189 -20.68 -2.07 -6.69
C ARG A 189 -20.80 -1.05 -5.56
N ASP A 190 -22.00 -0.54 -5.34
CA ASP A 190 -22.38 0.21 -4.14
C ASP A 190 -23.10 -0.66 -3.11
N TYR A 191 -23.27 -0.14 -1.90
CA TYR A 191 -23.79 -0.85 -0.74
C TYR A 191 -24.89 -0.03 -0.03
N GLY A 192 -25.84 -0.73 0.61
CA GLY A 192 -26.97 -0.08 1.30
C GLY A 192 -26.60 0.56 2.63
N SER A 193 -25.52 0.13 3.28
CA SER A 193 -25.10 0.62 4.59
C SER A 193 -23.59 0.45 4.79
N LEU A 194 -23.04 1.09 5.82
CA LEU A 194 -21.64 0.87 6.26
C LEU A 194 -21.43 -0.57 6.76
N ASP A 195 -22.45 -1.18 7.40
CA ASP A 195 -22.37 -2.58 7.82
C ASP A 195 -22.20 -3.52 6.61
N ALA A 196 -22.86 -3.21 5.48
CA ALA A 196 -22.69 -3.96 4.25
C ALA A 196 -21.29 -3.77 3.64
N VAL A 197 -20.68 -2.60 3.81
CA VAL A 197 -19.27 -2.35 3.44
C VAL A 197 -18.35 -3.15 4.36
N ALA A 198 -18.53 -3.09 5.68
CA ALA A 198 -17.76 -3.87 6.66
C ALA A 198 -17.87 -5.38 6.39
N ALA A 199 -19.06 -5.88 6.10
CA ALA A 199 -19.29 -7.28 5.71
C ALA A 199 -18.53 -7.63 4.41
N ARG A 200 -18.46 -6.70 3.45
CA ARG A 200 -17.67 -6.88 2.20
C ARG A 200 -16.18 -6.96 2.50
N LEU A 201 -15.65 -6.09 3.37
CA LEU A 201 -14.24 -6.13 3.79
C LEU A 201 -13.90 -7.48 4.42
N ARG A 202 -14.72 -7.96 5.35
CA ARG A 202 -14.55 -9.27 5.99
C ARG A 202 -14.72 -10.46 5.03
N LYS A 203 -15.55 -10.32 4.00
CA LYS A 203 -15.66 -11.36 2.96
C LYS A 203 -14.37 -11.46 2.13
N THR A 204 -13.68 -10.33 1.91
CA THR A 204 -12.40 -10.29 1.16
C THR A 204 -11.25 -10.76 2.04
N ASN A 205 -11.25 -10.35 3.30
CA ASN A 205 -10.31 -10.78 4.33
C ASN A 205 -11.06 -11.39 5.51
N PRO A 206 -11.26 -12.72 5.56
CA PRO A 206 -12.00 -13.39 6.64
C PRO A 206 -11.34 -13.26 8.02
N ARG A 207 -10.06 -12.89 8.09
CA ARG A 207 -9.31 -12.67 9.33
C ARG A 207 -9.52 -11.27 9.92
N LEU A 208 -10.02 -10.33 9.11
CA LEU A 208 -10.28 -8.97 9.57
C LEU A 208 -11.25 -8.97 10.75
N ARG A 209 -10.81 -8.47 11.88
CA ARG A 209 -11.62 -8.33 13.09
C ARG A 209 -12.88 -7.50 12.79
N PRO A 210 -14.04 -7.83 13.39
CA PRO A 210 -15.28 -7.07 13.18
C PRO A 210 -15.16 -5.58 13.51
N ASP A 211 -14.57 -5.24 14.65
CA ASP A 211 -14.35 -3.86 15.09
C ASP A 211 -13.41 -3.07 14.14
N PHE A 212 -12.41 -3.73 13.56
CA PHE A 212 -11.55 -3.14 12.53
C PHE A 212 -12.32 -2.90 11.22
N ALA A 213 -13.15 -3.87 10.81
CA ALA A 213 -13.97 -3.72 9.61
C ALA A 213 -14.97 -2.57 9.73
N ASP A 214 -15.62 -2.44 10.90
CA ASP A 214 -16.56 -1.36 11.18
C ASP A 214 -15.87 0.01 11.17
N TRP A 215 -14.65 0.10 11.70
CA TRP A 215 -13.84 1.31 11.67
C TRP A 215 -13.35 1.65 10.26
N LEU A 216 -12.95 0.65 9.45
CA LEU A 216 -12.48 0.86 8.09
C LEU A 216 -13.60 1.24 7.11
N ALA A 217 -14.81 0.74 7.29
CA ALA A 217 -15.90 0.92 6.34
C ALA A 217 -16.13 2.38 5.92
N PRO A 218 -16.17 3.39 6.84
CA PRO A 218 -16.29 4.80 6.45
C PRO A 218 -15.04 5.37 5.78
N HIS A 219 -13.85 4.77 5.96
CA HIS A 219 -12.62 5.17 5.27
C HIS A 219 -12.50 4.56 3.86
N TRP A 220 -13.23 3.48 3.60
CA TRP A 220 -13.26 2.76 2.32
C TRP A 220 -14.43 3.15 1.41
N SER A 221 -15.35 3.94 1.91
CA SER A 221 -16.56 4.28 1.18
C SER A 221 -17.03 5.69 1.47
N ARG A 222 -17.80 6.23 0.56
CA ARG A 222 -18.54 7.49 0.76
C ARG A 222 -19.99 7.32 0.33
N ARG A 223 -20.88 8.14 0.91
CA ARG A 223 -22.28 8.17 0.52
C ARG A 223 -22.45 8.89 -0.80
N ASN A 224 -23.06 8.23 -1.78
CA ASN A 224 -23.36 8.81 -3.09
C ASN A 224 -24.69 9.59 -3.07
N ALA A 225 -25.03 10.25 -4.19
CA ALA A 225 -26.26 11.04 -4.32
C ALA A 225 -27.54 10.20 -4.13
N ALA A 226 -27.50 8.91 -4.41
CA ALA A 226 -28.61 7.98 -4.18
C ALA A 226 -28.73 7.51 -2.71
N GLY A 227 -27.86 8.01 -1.82
CA GLY A 227 -27.83 7.65 -0.40
C GLY A 227 -27.17 6.30 -0.11
N ARG A 228 -26.57 5.66 -1.09
CA ARG A 228 -25.85 4.39 -0.98
C ARG A 228 -24.35 4.65 -0.77
N PHE A 229 -23.61 3.64 -0.34
CA PHE A 229 -22.18 3.74 -0.09
C PHE A 229 -21.40 3.15 -1.27
N GLU A 230 -20.70 3.99 -1.99
CA GLU A 230 -19.76 3.59 -3.05
C GLU A 230 -18.34 3.42 -2.50
N ILE A 231 -17.61 2.44 -3.01
CA ILE A 231 -16.22 2.20 -2.63
C ILE A 231 -15.35 3.32 -3.20
N LEU A 232 -14.42 3.80 -2.38
CA LEU A 232 -13.43 4.83 -2.74
C LEU A 232 -12.31 4.23 -3.59
N GLY A 233 -12.64 3.94 -4.84
CA GLY A 233 -11.71 3.44 -5.85
C GLY A 233 -12.27 3.78 -7.24
N ASP A 234 -11.40 4.19 -8.14
CA ASP A 234 -11.81 4.45 -9.52
C ASP A 234 -12.03 3.11 -10.24
N PRO A 235 -13.17 2.90 -10.92
CA PRO A 235 -13.43 1.67 -11.66
C PRO A 235 -12.41 1.38 -12.78
N ALA A 236 -11.74 2.40 -13.33
CA ALA A 236 -10.70 2.24 -14.34
C ALA A 236 -9.49 1.41 -13.83
N HIS A 237 -9.31 1.27 -12.50
CA HIS A 237 -8.34 0.33 -11.93
C HIS A 237 -8.62 -1.16 -12.24
N LYS A 238 -9.84 -1.50 -12.66
CA LYS A 238 -10.18 -2.87 -13.09
C LYS A 238 -9.82 -3.14 -14.54
N GLN A 239 -9.49 -2.13 -15.31
CA GLN A 239 -9.12 -2.29 -16.71
C GLN A 239 -7.73 -2.93 -16.82
N VAL A 240 -7.55 -3.75 -17.84
CA VAL A 240 -6.24 -4.33 -18.11
C VAL A 240 -5.26 -3.22 -18.47
N ASN A 241 -4.12 -3.17 -17.79
CA ASN A 241 -3.05 -2.29 -18.22
C ASN A 241 -2.47 -2.82 -19.55
N PRO A 242 -2.43 -2.03 -20.63
CA PRO A 242 -1.94 -2.49 -21.91
C PRO A 242 -0.43 -2.74 -21.94
N ALA A 243 0.34 -2.11 -21.05
CA ALA A 243 1.77 -2.35 -20.95
C ALA A 243 2.06 -3.77 -20.46
N LEU A 244 3.00 -4.43 -21.13
CA LEU A 244 3.50 -5.72 -20.70
C LEU A 244 4.39 -5.55 -19.47
N TYR A 245 4.27 -6.48 -18.52
CA TYR A 245 5.18 -6.54 -17.38
C TYR A 245 6.54 -7.12 -17.83
N ARG A 246 7.59 -6.36 -17.60
CA ARG A 246 8.97 -6.72 -17.97
C ARG A 246 9.77 -7.07 -16.73
N LYS A 247 9.90 -8.38 -16.47
CA LYS A 247 10.64 -8.91 -15.31
C LYS A 247 12.07 -8.38 -15.25
N GLU A 248 12.77 -8.37 -16.36
CA GLU A 248 14.18 -7.99 -16.45
C GLU A 248 14.40 -6.51 -16.06
N GLU A 249 13.48 -5.61 -16.44
CA GLU A 249 13.54 -4.20 -16.05
C GLU A 249 13.32 -4.05 -14.53
N VAL A 250 12.40 -4.81 -13.97
CA VAL A 250 12.14 -4.83 -12.52
C VAL A 250 13.35 -5.34 -11.75
N LEU A 251 13.95 -6.45 -12.17
CA LEU A 251 15.11 -7.02 -11.52
C LEU A 251 16.33 -6.11 -11.63
N ALA A 252 16.51 -5.41 -12.74
CA ALA A 252 17.56 -4.41 -12.90
C ALA A 252 17.42 -3.25 -11.88
N CYS A 253 16.19 -2.84 -11.57
CA CYS A 253 15.93 -1.88 -10.49
C CYS A 253 16.21 -2.50 -9.11
N TRP A 254 15.69 -3.69 -8.82
CA TRP A 254 15.88 -4.33 -7.51
C TRP A 254 17.37 -4.55 -7.18
N ALA A 255 18.18 -4.89 -8.16
CA ALA A 255 19.64 -5.05 -8.01
C ALA A 255 20.37 -3.75 -7.63
N LYS A 256 19.72 -2.59 -7.76
CA LYS A 256 20.28 -1.28 -7.40
C LYS A 256 19.83 -0.78 -6.02
N ILE A 257 18.99 -1.52 -5.32
CA ILE A 257 18.55 -1.18 -3.96
C ILE A 257 19.77 -1.21 -3.04
N THR A 258 20.04 -0.10 -2.36
CA THR A 258 21.12 -0.01 -1.37
C THR A 258 20.62 -0.09 0.07
N ALA A 259 19.34 0.25 0.29
CA ALA A 259 18.73 0.15 1.60
C ALA A 259 18.57 -1.32 2.04
N PRO A 260 18.75 -1.65 3.32
CA PRO A 260 18.32 -2.94 3.84
C PRO A 260 16.82 -3.14 3.62
N VAL A 261 16.46 -4.32 3.11
CA VAL A 261 15.09 -4.70 2.79
C VAL A 261 14.58 -5.73 3.78
N LEU A 262 13.41 -5.46 4.37
CA LEU A 262 12.61 -6.44 5.08
C LEU A 262 11.49 -6.94 4.16
N TRP A 263 11.45 -8.23 3.90
CA TRP A 263 10.37 -8.90 3.20
C TRP A 263 9.50 -9.67 4.20
N VAL A 264 8.19 -9.37 4.22
CA VAL A 264 7.25 -10.07 5.10
C VAL A 264 6.14 -10.71 4.28
N GLU A 265 5.85 -11.97 4.58
CA GLU A 265 4.79 -12.77 3.96
C GLU A 265 3.85 -13.33 5.03
N GLY A 266 2.59 -13.59 4.66
CA GLY A 266 1.65 -14.41 5.43
C GLY A 266 1.74 -15.87 4.99
N ASP A 267 1.68 -16.80 5.94
CA ASP A 267 1.77 -18.26 5.70
C ASP A 267 0.56 -18.82 4.92
N GLU A 268 -0.54 -18.10 4.91
CA GLU A 268 -1.75 -18.50 4.18
C GLU A 268 -1.94 -17.78 2.83
N THR A 269 -0.97 -16.93 2.44
CA THR A 269 -0.98 -16.30 1.13
C THR A 269 -0.63 -17.29 0.03
N ASP A 270 -1.55 -17.49 -0.87
CA ASP A 270 -1.38 -18.37 -2.02
C ASP A 270 -1.45 -17.56 -3.33
N VAL A 271 -0.30 -17.19 -3.85
CA VAL A 271 -0.17 -16.43 -5.10
C VAL A 271 -0.69 -17.22 -6.32
N THR A 272 -0.78 -18.54 -6.23
CA THR A 272 -1.30 -19.37 -7.32
C THR A 272 -2.80 -19.14 -7.53
N LYS A 273 -3.52 -18.69 -6.49
CA LYS A 273 -4.94 -18.26 -6.63
C LYS A 273 -5.11 -17.06 -7.55
N TRP A 274 -4.07 -16.22 -7.68
CA TRP A 274 -4.14 -15.03 -8.53
C TRP A 274 -3.63 -15.29 -9.96
N TRP A 275 -2.58 -16.11 -10.09
CA TRP A 275 -1.85 -16.22 -11.35
C TRP A 275 -1.71 -17.66 -11.87
N GLY A 276 -2.13 -18.67 -11.09
CA GLY A 276 -1.95 -20.08 -11.44
C GLY A 276 -0.48 -20.40 -11.69
N ASP A 277 -0.24 -21.32 -12.60
CA ASP A 277 1.11 -21.76 -12.96
C ASP A 277 1.97 -20.71 -13.66
N ARG A 278 1.41 -19.54 -13.97
CA ARG A 278 2.15 -18.44 -14.62
C ARG A 278 3.16 -17.75 -13.70
N PHE A 279 3.07 -17.99 -12.39
CA PHE A 279 3.98 -17.41 -11.41
C PHE A 279 4.28 -18.44 -10.31
N PRO A 280 5.10 -19.45 -10.60
CA PRO A 280 5.47 -20.44 -9.60
C PRO A 280 6.35 -19.82 -8.52
N ARG A 281 6.30 -20.40 -7.32
CA ARG A 281 7.11 -19.94 -6.18
C ARG A 281 8.60 -19.87 -6.51
N SER A 282 9.12 -20.80 -7.32
CA SER A 282 10.52 -20.81 -7.74
C SER A 282 10.93 -19.55 -8.53
N ASP A 283 10.06 -19.03 -9.40
CA ASP A 283 10.33 -17.78 -10.13
C ASP A 283 10.42 -16.59 -9.17
N PHE A 284 9.57 -16.56 -8.16
CA PHE A 284 9.64 -15.54 -7.13
C PHE A 284 10.92 -15.63 -6.30
N GLU A 285 11.30 -16.82 -5.84
CA GLU A 285 12.53 -17.05 -5.08
C GLU A 285 13.79 -16.64 -5.87
N GLU A 286 13.81 -16.92 -7.16
CA GLU A 286 14.88 -16.46 -8.05
C GLU A 286 14.98 -14.94 -8.12
N ARG A 287 13.83 -14.26 -8.20
CA ARG A 287 13.78 -12.78 -8.23
C ARG A 287 14.37 -12.14 -6.99
N LEU A 288 14.12 -12.70 -5.83
CA LEU A 288 14.62 -12.16 -4.56
C LEU A 288 16.16 -12.22 -4.46
N GLN A 289 16.82 -13.11 -5.20
CA GLN A 289 18.29 -13.26 -5.18
C GLN A 289 19.03 -12.02 -5.68
N VAL A 290 18.38 -11.14 -6.46
CA VAL A 290 19.04 -9.91 -6.96
C VAL A 290 19.05 -8.78 -5.92
N VAL A 291 18.29 -8.91 -4.82
CA VAL A 291 18.22 -7.89 -3.77
C VAL A 291 19.45 -7.99 -2.86
N PRO A 292 20.32 -6.95 -2.79
CA PRO A 292 21.62 -7.08 -2.14
C PRO A 292 21.57 -7.35 -0.63
N SER A 293 20.60 -6.76 0.08
CA SER A 293 20.45 -6.88 1.53
C SER A 293 18.98 -7.18 1.86
N LEU A 294 18.66 -8.44 2.11
CA LEU A 294 17.31 -8.94 2.29
C LEU A 294 17.18 -9.78 3.56
N ALA A 295 16.34 -9.30 4.49
CA ALA A 295 15.81 -10.10 5.59
C ALA A 295 14.39 -10.56 5.24
N ARG A 296 14.02 -11.79 5.63
CA ARG A 296 12.70 -12.36 5.33
C ARG A 296 12.03 -12.86 6.59
N HIS A 297 10.73 -12.59 6.72
CA HIS A 297 9.89 -13.10 7.80
C HIS A 297 8.57 -13.63 7.26
N LEU A 298 8.08 -14.69 7.93
CA LEU A 298 6.76 -15.29 7.70
C LEU A 298 5.90 -15.04 8.94
N LEU A 299 4.76 -14.37 8.76
CA LEU A 299 3.76 -14.23 9.82
C LEU A 299 2.76 -15.37 9.75
N SER A 300 2.40 -15.93 10.92
CA SER A 300 1.47 -17.05 11.06
C SER A 300 0.61 -16.87 12.32
N PRO A 301 -0.72 -17.11 12.23
CA PRO A 301 -1.53 -17.31 11.03
C PRO A 301 -1.81 -15.97 10.33
N CYS A 302 -1.52 -15.83 9.06
CA CYS A 302 -1.62 -14.55 8.34
C CYS A 302 -1.89 -14.77 6.85
N GLY A 303 -2.81 -13.99 6.28
CA GLY A 303 -3.06 -13.92 4.84
C GLY A 303 -2.40 -12.71 4.20
N HIS A 304 -2.89 -12.35 3.00
CA HIS A 304 -2.35 -11.24 2.21
C HIS A 304 -2.41 -9.86 2.90
N MET A 305 -3.35 -9.65 3.81
CA MET A 305 -3.57 -8.36 4.48
C MET A 305 -2.85 -8.32 5.84
N LEU A 306 -1.52 -8.43 5.83
CA LEU A 306 -0.70 -8.56 7.05
C LEU A 306 -0.97 -7.46 8.09
N HIS A 307 -1.16 -6.23 7.63
CA HIS A 307 -1.43 -5.06 8.46
C HIS A 307 -2.84 -5.04 9.08
N HIS A 308 -3.73 -5.92 8.61
CA HIS A 308 -5.04 -6.19 9.21
C HIS A 308 -5.03 -7.42 10.11
N ASP A 309 -4.31 -8.47 9.67
CA ASP A 309 -4.36 -9.79 10.29
C ASP A 309 -3.49 -9.88 11.54
N GLN A 310 -2.31 -9.28 11.48
CA GLN A 310 -1.27 -9.36 12.52
C GLN A 310 -0.58 -8.01 12.75
N PRO A 311 -1.34 -6.92 13.04
CA PRO A 311 -0.77 -5.58 13.15
C PRO A 311 0.31 -5.46 14.24
N GLU A 312 0.14 -6.16 15.37
CA GLU A 312 1.09 -6.14 16.49
C GLU A 312 2.40 -6.85 16.13
N ALA A 313 2.31 -8.05 15.54
CA ALA A 313 3.49 -8.82 15.13
C ALA A 313 4.23 -8.10 13.98
N LEU A 314 3.49 -7.54 13.02
CA LEU A 314 4.07 -6.73 11.95
C LEU A 314 4.75 -5.47 12.50
N ALA A 315 4.14 -4.78 13.46
CA ALA A 315 4.72 -3.62 14.09
C ALA A 315 6.04 -3.95 14.82
N ALA A 316 6.12 -5.09 15.49
CA ALA A 316 7.35 -5.55 16.14
C ALA A 316 8.49 -5.77 15.13
N LEU A 317 8.21 -6.45 14.01
CA LEU A 317 9.18 -6.65 12.92
C LEU A 317 9.62 -5.32 12.29
N LEU A 318 8.67 -4.42 12.03
CA LEU A 318 8.98 -3.09 11.51
C LEU A 318 9.82 -2.28 12.50
N ALA A 319 9.45 -2.27 13.79
CA ALA A 319 10.19 -1.55 14.83
C ALA A 319 11.65 -2.04 14.93
N GLU A 320 11.87 -3.35 14.84
CA GLU A 320 13.22 -3.94 14.81
C GLU A 320 14.00 -3.51 13.56
N HIS A 321 13.39 -3.65 12.38
CA HIS A 321 14.01 -3.31 11.10
C HIS A 321 14.34 -1.82 10.97
N LEU A 322 13.48 -0.94 11.48
CA LEU A 322 13.59 0.51 11.37
C LEU A 322 14.52 1.12 12.43
N ARG A 323 14.97 0.35 13.43
CA ARG A 323 16.00 0.83 14.38
C ARG A 323 17.31 1.11 13.66
N SER A 324 17.96 2.21 14.04
CA SER A 324 19.30 2.51 13.57
C SER A 324 20.29 1.51 14.15
N THR A 325 21.10 0.91 13.37
CA THR A 325 22.41 0.37 13.74
C THR A 325 23.47 1.31 13.20
#